data_84a7afb1d67bcb46ab3f574c76092aab
#
_entry.id   84a7afb1d67bcb46ab3f574c76092aab
#
_cell.length_a   1.000
_cell.length_b   1.000
_cell.length_c   1.000
_cell.angle_alpha   90.00
_cell.angle_beta   90.00
_cell.angle_gamma   90.00
#
_symmetry.space_group_name_H-M   'P 1'
#
loop_
_entity.id
_entity.type
_entity.pdbx_description
1 polymer ?
#
loop_
_entity_poly.entity_id
_entity_poly.type
_entity_poly.pdbx_seq_one_letter_code
_entity_poly.pdbx_strand_id
1 'polypeptide(L)'
;MRQWQHIIPSGAIAALGLWVCYVSFTQKPTQAFLFPRLISSVFVILALWTFGRALLGLSRAGTGIGRTMFLNILPGLLVAAVYIFWAAEALGFYSGSALAFFTLLSLYDPASHGEVKSWVRRIVITAGFILVMYLLFAKLLSVFTPRGLFF
;
A
#
# COMPACT_ATOMS: atom_id res chain seq x y z
N MET A 1 26.71 0.01 -19.78
CA MET A 1 26.59 -0.12 -18.31
C MET A 1 25.24 0.37 -17.74
N ARG A 2 24.51 1.22 -18.43
CA ARG A 2 23.26 1.85 -17.91
C ARG A 2 22.03 0.91 -17.87
N GLN A 3 22.00 -0.15 -18.65
CA GLN A 3 20.84 -1.08 -18.71
C GLN A 3 20.75 -2.00 -17.48
N TRP A 4 21.85 -2.47 -16.94
CA TRP A 4 21.89 -3.35 -15.78
C TRP A 4 21.31 -2.72 -14.51
N GLN A 5 21.42 -1.39 -14.38
CA GLN A 5 20.87 -0.64 -13.26
C GLN A 5 19.32 -0.65 -13.18
N HIS A 6 18.65 -1.02 -14.29
CA HIS A 6 17.20 -1.17 -14.35
C HIS A 6 16.76 -2.62 -14.36
N ILE A 7 17.53 -3.50 -15.00
CA ILE A 7 17.20 -4.93 -15.12
C ILE A 7 17.26 -5.60 -13.76
N ILE A 8 18.29 -5.34 -12.94
CA ILE A 8 18.45 -5.99 -11.64
C ILE A 8 17.30 -5.65 -10.67
N PRO A 9 16.97 -4.36 -10.41
CA PRO A 9 15.86 -4.04 -9.50
C PRO A 9 14.50 -4.52 -10.01
N SER A 10 14.22 -4.35 -11.32
CA SER A 10 12.94 -4.79 -11.87
C SER A 10 12.81 -6.31 -11.89
N GLY A 11 13.92 -7.03 -12.11
CA GLY A 11 13.99 -8.48 -12.02
C GLY A 11 13.76 -8.98 -10.59
N ALA A 12 14.35 -8.32 -9.59
CA ALA A 12 14.14 -8.64 -8.19
C ALA A 12 12.66 -8.42 -7.76
N ILE A 13 12.04 -7.32 -8.22
CA ILE A 13 10.62 -7.04 -7.97
C ILE A 13 9.73 -8.08 -8.67
N ALA A 14 10.04 -8.48 -9.90
CA ALA A 14 9.32 -9.51 -10.62
C ALA A 14 9.41 -10.87 -9.94
N ALA A 15 10.61 -11.26 -9.47
CA ALA A 15 10.81 -12.49 -8.72
C ALA A 15 10.05 -12.51 -7.39
N LEU A 16 10.08 -11.41 -6.64
CA LEU A 16 9.28 -11.21 -5.43
C LEU A 16 7.78 -11.31 -5.73
N GLY A 17 7.32 -10.68 -6.79
CA GLY A 17 5.93 -10.73 -7.23
C GLY A 17 5.48 -12.16 -7.53
N LEU A 18 6.26 -12.91 -8.29
CA LEU A 18 5.98 -14.31 -8.59
C LEU A 18 5.92 -15.17 -7.33
N TRP A 19 6.83 -14.96 -6.39
CA TRP A 19 6.83 -15.69 -5.12
C TRP A 19 5.60 -15.37 -4.28
N VAL A 20 5.25 -14.10 -4.10
CA VAL A 20 4.03 -13.68 -3.36
C VAL A 20 2.76 -14.22 -4.04
N CYS A 21 2.71 -14.20 -5.37
CA CYS A 21 1.62 -14.79 -6.12
C CYS A 21 1.51 -16.30 -5.86
N TYR A 22 2.61 -17.02 -5.98
CA TYR A 22 2.65 -18.46 -5.69
C TYR A 22 2.14 -18.77 -4.27
N VAL A 23 2.65 -18.06 -3.26
CA VAL A 23 2.19 -18.21 -1.86
C VAL A 23 0.70 -17.93 -1.73
N SER A 24 0.19 -16.86 -2.35
CA SER A 24 -1.23 -16.50 -2.29
C SER A 24 -2.16 -17.55 -2.90
N PHE A 25 -1.70 -18.27 -3.92
CA PHE A 25 -2.50 -19.32 -4.58
C PHE A 25 -2.39 -20.68 -3.88
N THR A 26 -1.33 -20.94 -3.13
CA THR A 26 -1.12 -22.22 -2.42
C THR A 26 -1.77 -22.27 -1.05
N GLN A 27 -2.11 -21.11 -0.45
CA GLN A 27 -2.72 -21.02 0.88
C GLN A 27 -4.20 -21.45 0.88
N LYS A 28 -4.60 -22.12 1.98
CA LYS A 28 -5.98 -22.54 2.28
C LYS A 28 -6.43 -21.90 3.60
N PRO A 29 -7.75 -21.55 3.77
CA PRO A 29 -8.87 -21.76 2.86
C PRO A 29 -8.90 -20.74 1.70
N THR A 30 -9.30 -21.21 0.51
CA THR A 30 -9.26 -20.42 -0.72
C THR A 30 -10.03 -19.10 -0.64
N GLN A 31 -11.16 -19.09 0.07
CA GLN A 31 -12.03 -17.91 0.20
C GLN A 31 -11.37 -16.77 0.97
N ALA A 32 -10.59 -17.05 2.01
CA ALA A 32 -9.86 -16.04 2.77
C ALA A 32 -8.75 -15.36 1.96
N PHE A 33 -8.27 -16.00 0.90
CA PHE A 33 -7.15 -15.53 0.07
C PHE A 33 -7.59 -14.96 -1.29
N LEU A 34 -8.88 -14.71 -1.53
CA LEU A 34 -9.35 -14.11 -2.79
C LEU A 34 -8.73 -12.74 -3.03
N PHE A 35 -8.73 -11.86 -2.02
CA PHE A 35 -8.14 -10.53 -2.11
C PHE A 35 -6.61 -10.56 -2.31
N PRO A 36 -5.81 -11.28 -1.51
CA PRO A 36 -4.39 -11.50 -1.78
C PRO A 36 -4.09 -12.04 -3.18
N ARG A 37 -4.89 -12.99 -3.68
CA ARG A 37 -4.73 -13.54 -5.04
C ARG A 37 -4.94 -12.49 -6.11
N LEU A 38 -5.99 -11.69 -6.00
CA LEU A 38 -6.30 -10.64 -6.96
C LEU A 38 -5.17 -9.59 -6.98
N ILE A 39 -4.75 -9.11 -5.80
CA ILE A 39 -3.68 -8.11 -5.70
C ILE A 39 -2.35 -8.65 -6.20
N SER A 40 -1.97 -9.86 -5.80
CA SER A 40 -0.71 -10.46 -6.24
C SER A 40 -0.68 -10.73 -7.74
N SER A 41 -1.81 -11.10 -8.35
CA SER A 41 -1.92 -11.28 -9.80
C SER A 41 -1.70 -9.96 -10.55
N VAL A 42 -2.36 -8.87 -10.13
CA VAL A 42 -2.16 -7.53 -10.72
C VAL A 42 -0.71 -7.08 -10.52
N PHE A 43 -0.17 -7.30 -9.33
CA PHE A 43 1.21 -6.93 -9.02
C PHE A 43 2.22 -7.66 -9.92
N VAL A 44 2.04 -8.98 -10.12
CA VAL A 44 2.91 -9.78 -11.01
C VAL A 44 2.81 -9.29 -12.46
N ILE A 45 1.61 -9.01 -12.96
CA ILE A 45 1.43 -8.49 -14.32
C ILE A 45 2.22 -7.19 -14.50
N LEU A 46 2.08 -6.25 -13.57
CA LEU A 46 2.77 -4.96 -13.62
C LEU A 46 4.29 -5.11 -13.43
N ALA A 47 4.73 -6.02 -12.56
CA ALA A 47 6.14 -6.30 -12.33
C ALA A 47 6.81 -6.93 -13.58
N LEU A 48 6.15 -7.90 -14.22
CA LEU A 48 6.62 -8.51 -15.46
C LEU A 48 6.61 -7.50 -16.62
N TRP A 49 5.60 -6.65 -16.70
CA TRP A 49 5.55 -5.57 -17.68
C TRP A 49 6.73 -4.59 -17.53
N THR A 50 7.01 -4.16 -16.29
CA THR A 50 8.16 -3.25 -16.03
C THR A 50 9.50 -3.93 -16.30
N PHE A 51 9.63 -5.21 -15.94
CA PHE A 51 10.82 -6.02 -16.22
C PHE A 51 11.02 -6.21 -17.75
N GLY A 52 9.96 -6.55 -18.48
CA GLY A 52 10.01 -6.65 -19.95
C GLY A 52 10.44 -5.34 -20.61
N ARG A 53 9.91 -4.21 -20.16
CA ARG A 53 10.37 -2.88 -20.65
C ARG A 53 11.84 -2.61 -20.32
N ALA A 54 12.33 -3.06 -19.16
CA ALA A 54 13.72 -2.92 -18.79
C ALA A 54 14.64 -3.76 -19.71
N LEU A 55 14.24 -4.99 -20.03
CA LEU A 55 14.98 -5.87 -20.98
C LEU A 55 15.02 -5.30 -22.38
N LEU A 56 13.93 -4.68 -22.84
CA LEU A 56 13.86 -4.04 -24.17
C LEU A 56 14.55 -2.67 -24.23
N GLY A 57 15.17 -2.22 -23.13
CA GLY A 57 15.82 -0.91 -23.07
C GLY A 57 14.87 0.28 -23.12
N LEU A 58 13.54 0.05 -22.99
CA LEU A 58 12.49 1.06 -23.01
C LEU A 58 12.30 1.76 -21.66
N SER A 59 12.99 1.34 -20.62
CA SER A 59 12.96 1.97 -19.30
C SER A 59 13.73 3.28 -19.33
N ARG A 60 13.02 4.39 -19.11
CA ARG A 60 13.69 5.68 -18.90
C ARG A 60 14.28 5.69 -17.49
N ALA A 61 15.59 5.90 -17.42
CA ALA A 61 16.28 6.07 -16.15
C ALA A 61 15.74 7.31 -15.44
N GLY A 62 15.05 7.11 -14.34
CA GLY A 62 14.92 8.18 -13.35
C GLY A 62 16.28 8.43 -12.68
N THR A 63 16.42 9.61 -12.08
CA THR A 63 17.67 10.04 -11.38
C THR A 63 17.95 9.25 -10.10
N GLY A 64 17.24 8.15 -9.83
CA GLY A 64 17.32 7.38 -8.59
C GLY A 64 16.66 8.10 -7.42
N ILE A 65 16.59 7.43 -6.27
CA ILE A 65 16.06 8.00 -5.04
C ILE A 65 17.17 8.82 -4.37
N GLY A 66 17.11 10.14 -4.54
CA GLY A 66 17.99 11.06 -3.82
C GLY A 66 17.69 11.09 -2.31
N ARG A 67 18.64 11.54 -1.50
CA ARG A 67 18.50 11.67 -0.04
C ARG A 67 17.24 12.45 0.36
N THR A 68 16.96 13.55 -0.33
CA THR A 68 15.78 14.38 -0.06
C THR A 68 14.48 13.62 -0.33
N MET A 69 14.42 12.87 -1.43
CA MET A 69 13.26 12.04 -1.76
C MET A 69 13.06 10.93 -0.73
N PHE A 70 14.15 10.28 -0.30
CA PHE A 70 14.11 9.26 0.74
C PHE A 70 13.58 9.83 2.07
N LEU A 71 14.08 10.98 2.51
CA LEU A 71 13.63 11.64 3.74
C LEU A 71 12.15 12.06 3.67
N ASN A 72 11.65 12.42 2.49
CA ASN A 72 10.24 12.75 2.30
C ASN A 72 9.33 11.51 2.34
N ILE A 73 9.83 10.34 1.95
CA ILE A 73 9.07 9.07 1.99
C ILE A 73 9.13 8.44 3.39
N LEU A 74 10.20 8.67 4.14
CA LEU A 74 10.46 8.03 5.43
C LEU A 74 9.32 8.15 6.45
N PRO A 75 8.69 9.32 6.67
CA PRO A 75 7.55 9.42 7.59
C PRO A 75 6.39 8.51 7.19
N GLY A 76 6.09 8.42 5.90
CA GLY A 76 5.06 7.52 5.39
C GLY A 76 5.37 6.04 5.62
N LEU A 77 6.64 5.64 5.42
CA LEU A 77 7.09 4.28 5.72
C LEU A 77 6.98 3.96 7.22
N LEU A 78 7.32 4.91 8.10
CA LEU A 78 7.20 4.74 9.54
C LEU A 78 5.73 4.56 9.96
N VAL A 79 4.82 5.39 9.46
CA VAL A 79 3.38 5.24 9.72
C VAL A 79 2.88 3.89 9.22
N ALA A 80 3.28 3.46 8.02
CA ALA A 80 2.90 2.16 7.48
C ALA A 80 3.45 1.00 8.34
N ALA A 81 4.71 1.09 8.79
CA ALA A 81 5.30 0.08 9.66
C ALA A 81 4.56 -0.01 11.00
N VAL A 82 4.30 1.12 11.67
CA VAL A 82 3.54 1.15 12.93
C VAL A 82 2.12 0.58 12.72
N TYR A 83 1.49 0.91 11.61
CA TYR A 83 0.17 0.36 11.28
C TYR A 83 0.20 -1.16 11.13
N ILE A 84 1.12 -1.69 10.33
CA ILE A 84 1.18 -3.13 10.01
C ILE A 84 1.57 -3.96 11.25
N PHE A 85 2.57 -3.52 12.00
CA PHE A 85 3.13 -4.32 13.09
C PHE A 85 2.43 -4.15 14.43
N TRP A 86 1.65 -3.09 14.59
CA TRP A 86 1.03 -2.80 15.88
C TRP A 86 -0.41 -2.32 15.80
N ALA A 87 -0.72 -1.25 15.04
CA ALA A 87 -2.01 -0.60 15.13
C ALA A 87 -3.16 -1.44 14.57
N ALA A 88 -2.92 -2.22 13.51
CA ALA A 88 -3.93 -3.09 12.92
C ALA A 88 -4.38 -4.20 13.88
N GLU A 89 -3.47 -4.72 14.71
CA GLU A 89 -3.78 -5.74 15.70
C GLU A 89 -4.39 -5.12 16.97
N ALA A 90 -3.79 -4.03 17.49
CA ALA A 90 -4.19 -3.42 18.75
C ALA A 90 -5.51 -2.65 18.65
N LEU A 91 -5.74 -1.92 17.57
CA LEU A 91 -6.92 -1.06 17.38
C LEU A 91 -7.99 -1.67 16.47
N GLY A 92 -7.64 -2.75 15.77
CA GLY A 92 -8.45 -3.35 14.73
C GLY A 92 -8.27 -2.68 13.37
N PHE A 93 -8.73 -3.39 12.32
CA PHE A 93 -8.48 -2.99 10.93
C PHE A 93 -9.01 -1.59 10.60
N TYR A 94 -10.28 -1.29 10.88
CA TYR A 94 -10.90 -0.01 10.49
C TYR A 94 -10.38 1.17 11.32
N SER A 95 -10.27 1.01 12.65
CA SER A 95 -9.77 2.06 13.53
C SER A 95 -8.30 2.37 13.28
N GLY A 96 -7.48 1.34 13.14
CA GLY A 96 -6.06 1.46 12.79
C GLY A 96 -5.87 2.11 11.41
N SER A 97 -6.66 1.71 10.40
CA SER A 97 -6.62 2.31 9.06
C SER A 97 -7.05 3.78 9.08
N ALA A 98 -8.08 4.13 9.85
CA ALA A 98 -8.52 5.52 10.00
C ALA A 98 -7.40 6.39 10.56
N LEU A 99 -6.75 5.92 11.61
CA LEU A 99 -5.68 6.65 12.28
C LEU A 99 -4.43 6.78 11.41
N ALA A 100 -4.02 5.70 10.75
CA ALA A 100 -2.90 5.70 9.82
C ALA A 100 -3.16 6.62 8.62
N PHE A 101 -4.33 6.53 8.00
CA PHE A 101 -4.69 7.35 6.85
C PHE A 101 -4.81 8.83 7.22
N PHE A 102 -5.44 9.15 8.35
CA PHE A 102 -5.53 10.53 8.87
C PHE A 102 -4.14 11.12 9.14
N THR A 103 -3.24 10.33 9.73
CA THR A 103 -1.86 10.74 9.99
C THR A 103 -1.11 10.99 8.70
N LEU A 104 -1.18 10.07 7.72
CA LEU A 104 -0.57 10.25 6.41
C LEU A 104 -1.11 11.48 5.70
N LEU A 105 -2.43 11.66 5.69
CA LEU A 105 -3.06 12.82 5.08
C LEU A 105 -2.59 14.12 5.76
N SER A 106 -2.44 14.11 7.09
CA SER A 106 -1.96 15.28 7.83
C SER A 106 -0.49 15.59 7.57
N LEU A 107 0.35 14.58 7.34
CA LEU A 107 1.77 14.75 7.04
C LEU A 107 2.03 15.25 5.61
N TYR A 108 1.23 14.80 4.63
CA TYR A 108 1.50 15.07 3.22
C TYR A 108 0.56 16.10 2.58
N ASP A 109 -0.52 16.51 3.27
CA ASP A 109 -1.40 17.56 2.78
C ASP A 109 -0.71 18.93 2.89
N PRO A 110 -0.52 19.66 1.78
CA PRO A 110 0.11 20.98 1.78
C PRO A 110 -0.73 22.06 2.46
N ALA A 111 -1.99 21.78 2.82
CA ALA A 111 -2.86 22.74 3.46
C ALA A 111 -2.39 23.12 4.87
N SER A 112 -2.55 24.37 5.24
CA SER A 112 -2.16 24.92 6.54
C SER A 112 -2.77 24.13 7.70
N HIS A 113 -1.93 23.79 8.67
CA HIS A 113 -2.35 23.14 9.92
C HIS A 113 -3.04 24.10 10.91
N GLY A 114 -2.93 25.42 10.69
CA GLY A 114 -3.57 26.44 11.51
C GLY A 114 -5.05 26.68 11.22
N GLU A 115 -5.58 26.14 10.11
CA GLU A 115 -6.95 26.36 9.68
C GLU A 115 -7.88 25.22 10.07
N VAL A 116 -8.94 25.51 10.80
CA VAL A 116 -9.99 24.53 11.17
C VAL A 116 -10.59 23.86 9.92
N LYS A 117 -10.77 24.62 8.83
CA LYS A 117 -11.27 24.10 7.54
C LYS A 117 -10.42 22.95 7.00
N SER A 118 -9.10 23.04 7.15
CA SER A 118 -8.16 21.98 6.70
C SER A 118 -8.35 20.71 7.52
N TRP A 119 -8.55 20.83 8.84
CA TRP A 119 -8.81 19.68 9.71
C TRP A 119 -10.14 19.01 9.42
N VAL A 120 -11.21 19.79 9.24
CA VAL A 120 -12.53 19.26 8.86
C VAL A 120 -12.43 18.50 7.52
N ARG A 121 -11.73 19.06 6.53
CA ARG A 121 -11.52 18.39 5.24
C ARG A 121 -10.79 17.04 5.42
N ARG A 122 -9.75 16.96 6.22
CA ARG A 122 -9.00 15.72 6.48
C ARG A 122 -9.88 14.68 7.16
N ILE A 123 -10.68 15.08 8.14
CA ILE A 123 -11.64 14.18 8.81
C ILE A 123 -12.67 13.65 7.81
N VAL A 124 -13.27 14.51 6.98
CA VAL A 124 -14.26 14.10 5.98
C VAL A 124 -13.67 13.12 4.96
N ILE A 125 -12.47 13.41 4.46
CA ILE A 125 -11.77 12.52 3.52
C ILE A 125 -11.46 11.16 4.19
N THR A 126 -10.99 11.17 5.44
CA THR A 126 -10.72 9.94 6.19
C THR A 126 -12.00 9.13 6.42
N ALA A 127 -13.09 9.78 6.82
CA ALA A 127 -14.37 9.11 7.00
C ALA A 127 -14.89 8.51 5.69
N GLY A 128 -14.80 9.24 4.58
CA GLY A 128 -15.14 8.75 3.24
C GLY A 128 -14.29 7.53 2.84
N PHE A 129 -12.98 7.59 3.08
CA PHE A 129 -12.08 6.47 2.82
C PHE A 129 -12.47 5.23 3.63
N ILE A 130 -12.72 5.36 4.94
CA ILE A 130 -13.11 4.24 5.79
C ILE A 130 -14.47 3.68 5.39
N LEU A 131 -15.43 4.53 5.00
CA LEU A 131 -16.72 4.08 4.48
C LEU A 131 -16.55 3.22 3.23
N VAL A 132 -15.73 3.66 2.27
CA VAL A 132 -15.44 2.89 1.06
C VAL A 132 -14.76 1.57 1.40
N MET A 133 -13.77 1.58 2.30
CA MET A 133 -13.09 0.38 2.77
C MET A 133 -14.07 -0.60 3.45
N TYR A 134 -14.97 -0.10 4.29
CA TYR A 134 -16.00 -0.92 4.92
C TYR A 134 -16.93 -1.57 3.89
N LEU A 135 -17.42 -0.80 2.92
CA LEU A 135 -18.30 -1.31 1.86
C LEU A 135 -17.59 -2.37 1.03
N LEU A 136 -16.33 -2.15 0.68
CA LEU A 136 -15.53 -3.11 -0.11
C LEU A 136 -15.25 -4.39 0.68
N PHE A 137 -14.67 -4.27 1.87
CA PHE A 137 -14.20 -5.45 2.62
C PHE A 137 -15.33 -6.18 3.35
N ALA A 138 -16.21 -5.47 4.04
CA ALA A 138 -17.26 -6.09 4.83
C ALA A 138 -18.46 -6.51 3.97
N LYS A 139 -18.87 -5.69 2.98
CA LYS A 139 -20.09 -5.96 2.19
C LYS A 139 -19.82 -6.69 0.89
N LEU A 140 -18.82 -6.23 0.11
CA LEU A 140 -18.57 -6.79 -1.21
C LEU A 140 -17.72 -8.07 -1.14
N LEU A 141 -16.61 -8.02 -0.41
CA LEU A 141 -15.66 -9.14 -0.34
C LEU A 141 -15.93 -10.11 0.83
N SER A 142 -16.81 -9.72 1.78
CA SER A 142 -17.12 -10.53 2.98
C SER A 142 -15.85 -11.04 3.70
N VAL A 143 -14.79 -10.23 3.72
CA VAL A 143 -13.51 -10.58 4.35
C VAL A 143 -13.62 -10.41 5.85
N PHE A 144 -13.21 -11.42 6.59
CA PHE A 144 -13.04 -11.31 8.04
C PHE A 144 -11.90 -10.32 8.34
N THR A 145 -12.26 -9.14 8.82
CA THR A 145 -11.29 -8.17 9.32
C THR A 145 -11.08 -8.37 10.82
N PRO A 146 -9.85 -8.23 11.34
CA PRO A 146 -9.61 -8.29 12.78
C PRO A 146 -10.51 -7.30 13.52
N ARG A 147 -11.27 -7.80 14.49
CA ARG A 147 -12.12 -6.97 15.33
C ARG A 147 -11.23 -6.16 16.27
N GLY A 148 -11.42 -4.86 16.25
CA GLY A 148 -10.73 -3.95 17.16
C GLY A 148 -11.54 -3.64 18.41
N LEU A 149 -11.03 -2.67 19.17
CA LEU A 149 -11.66 -2.20 20.42
C LEU A 149 -13.06 -1.60 20.20
N PHE A 150 -13.42 -1.18 18.99
CA PHE A 150 -14.68 -0.46 18.71
C PHE A 150 -15.60 -1.17 17.71
N PHE A 151 -15.09 -2.14 16.93
CA PHE A 151 -15.90 -2.90 15.95
C PHE A 151 -15.38 -4.33 15.79
#